data_9ad99be268f27868e211b4510eff83d3
#
_entry.id   9ad99be268f27868e211b4510eff83d3
#
_cell.length_a   1.000
_cell.length_b   1.000
_cell.length_c   1.000
_cell.angle_alpha   90.00
_cell.angle_beta   90.00
_cell.angle_gamma   90.00
#
_symmetry.space_group_name_H-M   'P 1'
#
loop_
_entity.id
_entity.type
_entity.pdbx_description
1 polymer ?
#
loop_
_entity_poly.entity_id
_entity_poly.type
_entity_poly.pdbx_seq_one_letter_code
_entity_poly.pdbx_strand_id
1 'polypeptide(L)'
;MKTRRLFLSGLATAAAATFTETLRAAPDPKKDTVIGHGTHRYKVNKDWVPAGQGRHHPILNCHEMVQVKDGRLFMIGDHWDNQMLVFKPDGTILESWGSLWPGGHGLTLSNENGEEFLFVTDSGLWKSGSTGYRQTGRITKTDLGGREIFSISHPMSVGAYEPDMVFNPTETAIAPNGDIYVVDGYGSQFVLRYDARGKFIQRFGGKDGVPAEERLNNAHGIAIDARQGADKATVIVTSRVDNCFRRFTLDGKYLETLAVPGCMVCRPVIAGQELYAGVCWSKTPEINKLPQNPSGFTIILDAAGKAISAPGGTEPVYEEGKLKPLMQAERVFDHGHDVCVMENGDLIVCQWNAFQTYPIKLEKLAA
;
A
#
# COMPACT_ATOMS: atom_id res chain seq x y z
N MET A 1 -40.65 5.15 -72.01
CA MET A 1 -40.96 6.36 -71.25
C MET A 1 -40.84 6.09 -69.77
N LYS A 2 -39.72 6.49 -69.15
CA LYS A 2 -39.50 6.36 -67.67
C LYS A 2 -38.95 7.69 -67.17
N THR A 3 -39.78 8.37 -66.41
CA THR A 3 -39.52 9.67 -65.80
C THR A 3 -38.52 9.53 -64.63
N ARG A 4 -37.40 10.26 -64.69
CA ARG A 4 -36.45 10.41 -63.59
C ARG A 4 -36.96 11.50 -62.64
N ARG A 5 -37.14 11.16 -61.38
CA ARG A 5 -37.30 12.16 -60.30
C ARG A 5 -35.96 12.45 -59.68
N LEU A 6 -35.54 13.71 -59.72
CA LEU A 6 -34.43 14.24 -58.94
C LEU A 6 -34.88 14.38 -57.48
N PHE A 7 -34.06 13.83 -56.55
CA PHE A 7 -34.11 14.17 -55.14
C PHE A 7 -32.97 15.13 -54.84
N LEU A 8 -33.31 16.33 -54.43
CA LEU A 8 -32.39 17.28 -53.82
C LEU A 8 -32.21 16.87 -52.37
N SER A 9 -31.00 16.46 -51.97
CA SER A 9 -30.61 16.27 -50.61
C SER A 9 -29.92 17.53 -50.09
N GLY A 10 -30.61 18.26 -49.19
CA GLY A 10 -30.01 19.35 -48.45
C GLY A 10 -29.01 18.84 -47.41
N LEU A 11 -27.74 19.27 -47.53
CA LEU A 11 -26.75 19.09 -46.49
C LEU A 11 -27.05 20.08 -45.33
N ALA A 12 -27.46 19.55 -44.20
CA ALA A 12 -27.40 20.28 -42.92
C ALA A 12 -26.01 20.03 -42.33
N THR A 13 -25.16 21.05 -42.37
CA THR A 13 -23.87 21.07 -41.63
C THR A 13 -24.18 21.31 -40.16
N ALA A 14 -24.19 20.25 -39.36
CA ALA A 14 -24.14 20.36 -37.92
C ALA A 14 -22.69 20.66 -37.51
N ALA A 15 -22.44 21.87 -37.02
CA ALA A 15 -21.19 22.23 -36.38
C ALA A 15 -21.14 21.52 -35.03
N ALA A 16 -20.39 20.44 -34.92
CA ALA A 16 -20.02 19.81 -33.67
C ALA A 16 -18.96 20.70 -32.98
N ALA A 17 -19.39 21.49 -32.01
CA ALA A 17 -18.47 22.15 -31.09
C ALA A 17 -17.85 21.06 -30.20
N THR A 18 -16.63 20.65 -30.50
CA THR A 18 -15.81 19.84 -29.63
C THR A 18 -15.34 20.71 -28.47
N PHE A 19 -16.02 20.62 -27.33
CA PHE A 19 -15.46 21.08 -26.07
C PHE A 19 -14.32 20.13 -25.69
N THR A 20 -13.11 20.48 -26.09
CA THR A 20 -11.89 19.96 -25.47
C THR A 20 -11.72 20.72 -24.15
N GLU A 21 -12.33 20.22 -23.07
CA GLU A 21 -11.83 20.55 -21.74
C GLU A 21 -10.42 19.99 -21.64
N THR A 22 -9.45 20.85 -21.86
CA THR A 22 -8.08 20.63 -21.45
C THR A 22 -8.11 20.49 -19.93
N LEU A 23 -8.07 19.23 -19.46
CA LEU A 23 -7.74 18.92 -18.07
C LEU A 23 -6.40 19.59 -17.78
N ARG A 24 -6.45 20.78 -17.21
CA ARG A 24 -5.25 21.41 -16.66
C ARG A 24 -4.78 20.49 -15.54
N ALA A 25 -3.68 19.78 -15.77
CA ALA A 25 -2.93 19.18 -14.69
C ALA A 25 -2.73 20.23 -13.60
N ALA A 26 -3.03 19.87 -12.35
CA ALA A 26 -2.73 20.76 -11.22
C ALA A 26 -1.25 21.17 -11.32
N PRO A 27 -0.89 22.42 -11.00
CA PRO A 27 0.48 22.87 -11.07
C PRO A 27 1.35 21.95 -10.22
N ASP A 28 2.46 21.51 -10.78
CA ASP A 28 3.45 20.68 -10.08
C ASP A 28 3.86 21.40 -8.79
N PRO A 29 3.82 20.73 -7.62
CA PRO A 29 4.19 21.40 -6.38
C PRO A 29 5.59 22.00 -6.53
N LYS A 30 5.75 23.24 -6.09
CA LYS A 30 7.03 23.95 -6.13
C LYS A 30 8.08 23.10 -5.41
N LYS A 31 9.34 23.20 -5.82
CA LYS A 31 10.49 22.44 -5.29
C LYS A 31 10.66 22.53 -3.75
N ASP A 32 10.01 23.49 -3.10
CA ASP A 32 10.04 23.73 -1.65
C ASP A 32 8.67 23.53 -0.97
N THR A 33 7.81 22.68 -1.52
CA THR A 33 6.51 22.38 -0.91
C THR A 33 6.71 21.69 0.44
N VAL A 34 6.08 22.24 1.48
CA VAL A 34 6.03 21.66 2.83
C VAL A 34 4.63 21.14 3.08
N ILE A 35 4.52 19.88 3.51
CA ILE A 35 3.26 19.20 3.82
C ILE A 35 3.30 18.59 5.22
N GLY A 36 2.12 18.25 5.74
CA GLY A 36 1.98 17.69 7.09
C GLY A 36 1.66 18.75 8.14
N HIS A 37 1.40 18.32 9.37
CA HIS A 37 0.80 19.12 10.44
C HIS A 37 1.54 18.94 11.77
N GLY A 38 1.48 19.96 12.64
CA GLY A 38 2.11 19.91 13.96
C GLY A 38 3.63 19.70 13.86
N THR A 39 4.15 18.74 14.60
CA THR A 39 5.56 18.31 14.58
C THR A 39 5.91 17.36 13.45
N HIS A 40 4.91 16.90 12.67
CA HIS A 40 5.06 16.00 11.53
C HIS A 40 4.93 16.76 10.21
N ARG A 41 5.88 17.70 10.00
CA ARG A 41 6.00 18.51 8.80
C ARG A 41 7.20 18.07 7.99
N TYR A 42 7.04 18.07 6.66
CA TYR A 42 8.05 17.53 5.75
C TYR A 42 8.21 18.41 4.52
N LYS A 43 9.45 18.59 4.08
CA LYS A 43 9.76 19.14 2.76
C LYS A 43 9.67 18.01 1.73
N VAL A 44 8.99 18.27 0.62
CA VAL A 44 8.82 17.29 -0.47
C VAL A 44 10.07 17.28 -1.34
N ASN A 45 10.65 16.08 -1.55
CA ASN A 45 11.75 15.85 -2.48
C ASN A 45 11.34 14.81 -3.52
N LYS A 46 10.89 15.25 -4.68
CA LYS A 46 10.52 14.39 -5.82
C LYS A 46 11.72 13.88 -6.61
N ASP A 47 12.87 14.56 -6.47
CA ASP A 47 14.12 14.23 -7.17
C ASP A 47 15.04 13.34 -6.32
N TRP A 48 14.49 12.63 -5.32
CA TRP A 48 15.25 11.75 -4.44
C TRP A 48 15.98 10.67 -5.23
N VAL A 49 15.31 10.01 -6.19
CA VAL A 49 15.97 9.12 -7.13
C VAL A 49 16.63 9.96 -8.23
N PRO A 50 17.97 9.90 -8.38
CA PRO A 50 18.69 10.72 -9.37
C PRO A 50 18.21 10.46 -10.79
N ALA A 51 18.12 11.53 -11.59
CA ALA A 51 17.66 11.45 -12.97
C ALA A 51 18.50 10.46 -13.81
N GLY A 52 17.81 9.71 -14.67
CA GLY A 52 18.45 8.78 -15.62
C GLY A 52 18.61 7.35 -15.10
N GLN A 53 18.47 7.07 -13.81
CA GLN A 53 18.57 5.70 -13.28
C GLN A 53 17.43 4.81 -13.77
N GLY A 54 16.26 5.36 -14.03
CA GLY A 54 15.11 4.63 -14.55
C GLY A 54 15.31 3.93 -15.89
N ARG A 55 16.30 4.31 -16.66
CA ARG A 55 16.65 3.62 -17.91
C ARG A 55 17.19 2.20 -17.70
N HIS A 56 17.86 2.00 -16.57
CA HIS A 56 18.49 0.74 -16.24
C HIS A 56 17.68 -0.09 -15.24
N HIS A 57 16.78 0.57 -14.49
CA HIS A 57 15.97 -0.02 -13.45
C HIS A 57 14.50 0.35 -13.61
N PRO A 58 13.83 -0.04 -14.73
CA PRO A 58 12.44 0.32 -14.97
C PRO A 58 11.52 -0.21 -13.87
N ILE A 59 10.51 0.59 -13.55
CA ILE A 59 9.44 0.23 -12.59
C ILE A 59 8.09 0.27 -13.29
N LEU A 60 7.10 -0.43 -12.74
CA LEU A 60 5.69 -0.26 -13.11
C LEU A 60 4.95 0.43 -11.96
N ASN A 61 4.85 -0.21 -10.79
CA ASN A 61 4.38 0.40 -9.56
C ASN A 61 5.41 0.19 -8.45
N CYS A 62 5.43 1.09 -7.48
CA CYS A 62 6.21 0.95 -6.24
C CYS A 62 5.24 0.57 -5.14
N HIS A 63 5.34 -0.67 -4.62
CA HIS A 63 4.38 -1.15 -3.63
C HIS A 63 4.85 -0.88 -2.22
N GLU A 64 5.94 -1.47 -1.78
CA GLU A 64 6.42 -1.35 -0.40
C GLU A 64 7.95 -1.23 -0.32
N MET A 65 8.41 -0.60 0.76
CA MET A 65 9.83 -0.38 1.00
C MET A 65 10.16 -0.61 2.48
N VAL A 66 11.35 -1.19 2.73
CA VAL A 66 11.91 -1.35 4.07
C VAL A 66 13.36 -0.90 4.10
N GLN A 67 13.80 -0.33 5.24
CA GLN A 67 15.20 -0.01 5.49
C GLN A 67 15.83 -1.11 6.33
N VAL A 68 16.95 -1.67 5.87
CA VAL A 68 17.73 -2.68 6.60
C VAL A 68 18.81 -2.02 7.44
N LYS A 69 19.41 -2.77 8.38
CA LYS A 69 20.35 -2.28 9.39
C LYS A 69 21.60 -1.59 8.82
N ASP A 70 22.05 -1.97 7.63
CA ASP A 70 23.18 -1.32 6.98
C ASP A 70 22.83 -0.03 6.26
N GLY A 71 21.55 0.41 6.34
CA GLY A 71 21.02 1.64 5.79
C GLY A 71 20.46 1.51 4.38
N ARG A 72 20.69 0.40 3.67
CA ARG A 72 20.06 0.18 2.34
C ARG A 72 18.54 0.11 2.46
N LEU A 73 17.88 0.47 1.36
CA LEU A 73 16.43 0.37 1.25
C LEU A 73 16.08 -0.65 0.17
N PHE A 74 15.20 -1.57 0.51
CA PHE A 74 14.68 -2.58 -0.40
C PHE A 74 13.25 -2.22 -0.74
N MET A 75 12.91 -2.19 -2.03
CA MET A 75 11.57 -1.89 -2.53
C MET A 75 11.06 -3.02 -3.40
N ILE A 76 9.84 -3.49 -3.10
CA ILE A 76 9.11 -4.40 -3.98
C ILE A 76 8.22 -3.63 -4.94
N GLY A 77 8.19 -4.08 -6.19
CA GLY A 77 7.30 -3.60 -7.22
C GLY A 77 6.78 -4.75 -8.08
N ASP A 78 6.00 -4.43 -9.09
CA ASP A 78 5.34 -5.40 -9.97
C ASP A 78 5.81 -5.30 -11.44
N HIS A 79 6.99 -4.72 -11.66
CA HIS A 79 7.61 -4.75 -13.00
C HIS A 79 8.15 -6.17 -13.26
N TRP A 80 7.82 -6.74 -14.42
CA TRP A 80 8.11 -8.15 -14.73
C TRP A 80 9.59 -8.54 -14.71
N ASP A 81 10.53 -7.59 -14.90
CA ASP A 81 11.98 -7.85 -14.89
C ASP A 81 12.68 -7.30 -13.64
N ASN A 82 12.06 -6.35 -12.90
CA ASN A 82 12.67 -5.66 -11.77
C ASN A 82 11.68 -5.58 -10.61
N GLN A 83 11.47 -6.69 -9.93
CA GLN A 83 10.52 -6.71 -8.81
C GLN A 83 11.14 -6.17 -7.53
N MET A 84 12.43 -6.41 -7.31
CA MET A 84 13.16 -5.86 -6.16
C MET A 84 14.15 -4.79 -6.64
N LEU A 85 14.10 -3.61 -6.04
CA LEU A 85 15.09 -2.57 -6.22
C LEU A 85 15.75 -2.27 -4.89
N VAL A 86 17.09 -2.09 -4.93
CA VAL A 86 17.90 -1.77 -3.74
C VAL A 86 18.50 -0.39 -3.90
N PHE A 87 18.26 0.47 -2.90
CA PHE A 87 18.69 1.87 -2.91
C PHE A 87 19.66 2.15 -1.77
N LYS A 88 20.53 3.14 -1.99
CA LYS A 88 21.18 3.88 -0.91
C LYS A 88 20.18 4.86 -0.27
N PRO A 89 20.45 5.36 0.95
CA PRO A 89 19.63 6.39 1.60
C PRO A 89 19.51 7.70 0.80
N ASP A 90 20.45 7.97 -0.10
CA ASP A 90 20.45 9.14 -0.98
C ASP A 90 19.60 8.94 -2.26
N GLY A 91 18.97 7.79 -2.45
CA GLY A 91 18.13 7.47 -3.60
C GLY A 91 18.89 6.86 -4.79
N THR A 92 20.21 6.70 -4.70
CA THR A 92 20.98 6.00 -5.73
C THR A 92 20.56 4.52 -5.77
N ILE A 93 20.16 4.02 -6.93
CA ILE A 93 19.84 2.60 -7.12
C ILE A 93 21.15 1.84 -7.23
N LEU A 94 21.34 0.83 -6.38
CA LEU A 94 22.49 -0.04 -6.38
C LEU A 94 22.33 -1.21 -7.35
N GLU A 95 21.17 -1.82 -7.30
CA GLU A 95 20.82 -2.99 -8.11
C GLU A 95 19.30 -3.14 -8.23
N SER A 96 18.86 -3.89 -9.21
CA SER A 96 17.50 -4.39 -9.32
C SER A 96 17.53 -5.85 -9.77
N TRP A 97 16.65 -6.65 -9.21
CA TRP A 97 16.59 -8.08 -9.49
C TRP A 97 15.21 -8.67 -9.24
N GLY A 98 15.06 -9.91 -9.65
CA GLY A 98 13.85 -10.69 -9.43
C GLY A 98 12.97 -10.80 -10.67
N SER A 99 12.58 -12.02 -10.93
CA SER A 99 11.53 -12.41 -11.88
C SER A 99 10.61 -13.47 -11.26
N LEU A 100 10.75 -13.65 -9.91
CA LEU A 100 10.04 -14.70 -9.17
C LEU A 100 8.69 -14.23 -8.63
N TRP A 101 8.49 -12.91 -8.50
CA TRP A 101 7.32 -12.31 -7.86
C TRP A 101 6.62 -11.31 -8.80
N PRO A 102 6.04 -11.77 -9.93
CA PRO A 102 5.46 -10.87 -10.93
C PRO A 102 4.31 -10.01 -10.38
N GLY A 103 3.61 -10.49 -9.35
CA GLY A 103 2.61 -9.74 -8.59
C GLY A 103 3.16 -9.22 -7.25
N GLY A 104 4.44 -8.86 -7.20
CA GLY A 104 5.11 -8.38 -5.99
C GLY A 104 4.35 -7.21 -5.36
N HIS A 105 3.95 -7.35 -4.09
CA HIS A 105 3.05 -6.42 -3.43
C HIS A 105 3.52 -6.07 -2.02
N GLY A 106 3.66 -7.02 -1.11
CA GLY A 106 4.10 -6.80 0.27
C GLY A 106 5.60 -7.07 0.46
N LEU A 107 6.24 -6.31 1.35
CA LEU A 107 7.65 -6.48 1.72
C LEU A 107 7.85 -6.22 3.21
N THR A 108 8.09 -7.29 3.96
CA THR A 108 8.29 -7.23 5.41
C THR A 108 9.71 -7.60 5.78
N LEU A 109 10.38 -6.76 6.57
CA LEU A 109 11.68 -7.05 7.16
C LEU A 109 11.49 -7.81 8.47
N SER A 110 12.22 -8.91 8.65
CA SER A 110 12.33 -9.66 9.90
C SER A 110 13.77 -9.66 10.38
N ASN A 111 13.96 -9.45 11.68
CA ASN A 111 15.25 -9.63 12.33
C ASN A 111 15.19 -10.86 13.26
N GLU A 112 15.96 -11.87 12.95
CA GLU A 112 15.97 -13.14 13.66
C GLU A 112 17.39 -13.38 14.22
N ASN A 113 17.54 -13.20 15.52
CA ASN A 113 18.84 -13.36 16.21
C ASN A 113 19.96 -12.48 15.64
N GLY A 114 19.61 -11.29 15.12
CA GLY A 114 20.57 -10.35 14.55
C GLY A 114 20.82 -10.50 13.06
N GLU A 115 20.24 -11.50 12.42
CA GLU A 115 20.24 -11.70 10.97
C GLU A 115 18.92 -11.18 10.37
N GLU A 116 19.00 -10.50 9.23
CA GLU A 116 17.86 -9.87 8.57
C GLU A 116 17.38 -10.71 7.38
N PHE A 117 16.06 -10.85 7.29
CA PHE A 117 15.36 -11.58 6.23
C PHE A 117 14.23 -10.73 5.65
N LEU A 118 13.92 -10.96 4.39
CA LEU A 118 12.78 -10.37 3.70
C LEU A 118 11.67 -11.40 3.55
N PHE A 119 10.44 -11.00 3.87
CA PHE A 119 9.24 -11.72 3.47
C PHE A 119 8.62 -10.97 2.31
N VAL A 120 8.66 -11.59 1.14
CA VAL A 120 8.08 -11.05 -0.10
C VAL A 120 6.70 -11.65 -0.30
N THR A 121 5.70 -10.79 -0.38
CA THR A 121 4.33 -11.18 -0.71
C THR A 121 4.08 -10.95 -2.20
N ASP A 122 3.88 -12.03 -2.94
CA ASP A 122 3.39 -12.01 -4.32
C ASP A 122 1.88 -12.21 -4.30
N SER A 123 1.14 -11.20 -4.69
CA SER A 123 -0.32 -11.25 -4.74
C SER A 123 -0.87 -12.19 -5.83
N GLY A 124 -0.04 -12.58 -6.80
CA GLY A 124 -0.47 -13.32 -7.98
C GLY A 124 -1.22 -12.46 -9.00
N LEU A 125 -1.35 -11.16 -8.77
CA LEU A 125 -1.98 -10.20 -9.69
C LEU A 125 -0.90 -9.39 -10.39
N TRP A 126 -0.75 -9.56 -11.69
CA TRP A 126 0.30 -8.87 -12.45
C TRP A 126 -0.12 -8.54 -13.87
N LYS A 127 0.68 -7.72 -14.57
CA LYS A 127 0.43 -7.34 -15.96
C LYS A 127 1.70 -7.51 -16.77
N SER A 128 1.52 -7.92 -18.05
CA SER A 128 2.56 -7.84 -19.06
C SER A 128 1.95 -7.11 -20.28
N GLY A 129 2.45 -5.91 -20.56
CA GLY A 129 1.83 -5.01 -21.51
C GLY A 129 0.39 -4.68 -21.10
N SER A 130 -0.58 -4.90 -21.99
CA SER A 130 -2.01 -4.70 -21.73
C SER A 130 -2.71 -5.90 -21.09
N THR A 131 -2.06 -7.06 -20.98
CA THR A 131 -2.65 -8.30 -20.48
C THR A 131 -2.52 -8.39 -18.95
N GLY A 132 -3.65 -8.52 -18.26
CA GLY A 132 -3.70 -8.80 -16.83
C GLY A 132 -3.74 -10.30 -16.56
N TYR A 133 -3.01 -10.74 -15.54
CA TYR A 133 -2.97 -12.12 -15.07
C TYR A 133 -3.45 -12.19 -13.63
N ARG A 134 -4.13 -13.27 -13.29
CA ARG A 134 -4.51 -13.61 -11.94
C ARG A 134 -4.12 -15.06 -11.67
N GLN A 135 -3.19 -15.24 -10.77
CA GLN A 135 -2.67 -16.53 -10.34
C GLN A 135 -2.85 -16.66 -8.82
N THR A 136 -2.58 -17.83 -8.29
CA THR A 136 -2.41 -17.99 -6.84
C THR A 136 -1.19 -17.20 -6.39
N GLY A 137 -1.35 -16.41 -5.35
CA GLY A 137 -0.24 -15.72 -4.71
C GLY A 137 0.60 -16.64 -3.82
N ARG A 138 1.65 -16.10 -3.25
CA ARG A 138 2.56 -16.80 -2.32
C ARG A 138 3.31 -15.82 -1.43
N ILE A 139 3.87 -16.34 -0.35
CA ILE A 139 4.82 -15.65 0.50
C ILE A 139 6.16 -16.35 0.36
N THR A 140 7.22 -15.60 0.16
CA THR A 140 8.58 -16.13 0.09
C THR A 140 9.45 -15.46 1.14
N LYS A 141 10.07 -16.24 2.03
CA LYS A 141 11.14 -15.76 2.90
C LYS A 141 12.47 -15.87 2.18
N THR A 142 13.23 -14.77 2.13
CA THR A 142 14.58 -14.73 1.52
C THR A 142 15.60 -14.11 2.47
N ASP A 143 16.90 -14.39 2.22
CA ASP A 143 17.96 -13.50 2.72
C ASP A 143 17.96 -12.17 1.94
N LEU A 144 18.83 -11.23 2.33
CA LEU A 144 18.94 -9.92 1.65
C LEU A 144 19.52 -10.00 0.24
N GLY A 145 20.08 -11.15 -0.15
CA GLY A 145 20.54 -11.43 -1.52
C GLY A 145 19.48 -12.07 -2.41
N GLY A 146 18.26 -12.27 -1.90
CA GLY A 146 17.14 -12.86 -2.67
C GLY A 146 17.15 -14.39 -2.70
N ARG A 147 18.05 -15.07 -1.96
CA ARG A 147 18.03 -16.54 -1.86
C ARG A 147 16.84 -16.99 -1.02
N GLU A 148 15.98 -17.78 -1.61
CA GLU A 148 14.81 -18.34 -0.93
C GLU A 148 15.23 -19.28 0.22
N ILE A 149 14.58 -19.09 1.36
CA ILE A 149 14.69 -19.96 2.55
C ILE A 149 13.51 -20.94 2.56
N PHE A 150 12.29 -20.44 2.41
CA PHE A 150 11.08 -21.23 2.20
C PHE A 150 9.97 -20.37 1.59
N SER A 151 8.90 -21.04 1.12
CA SER A 151 7.68 -20.39 0.63
C SER A 151 6.44 -20.95 1.31
N ILE A 152 5.44 -20.07 1.53
CA ILE A 152 4.07 -20.44 1.90
C ILE A 152 3.22 -20.30 0.65
N SER A 153 2.66 -21.43 0.22
CA SER A 153 1.80 -21.52 -0.96
C SER A 153 0.31 -21.47 -0.58
N HIS A 154 -0.56 -21.84 -1.51
CA HIS A 154 -2.01 -21.81 -1.33
C HIS A 154 -2.45 -22.56 -0.06
N PRO A 155 -3.23 -21.91 0.83
CA PRO A 155 -3.60 -22.48 2.14
C PRO A 155 -4.47 -23.75 2.10
N MET A 156 -4.99 -24.12 0.93
CA MET A 156 -5.66 -25.40 0.72
C MET A 156 -4.72 -26.58 1.03
N SER A 157 -3.42 -26.45 0.74
CA SER A 157 -2.43 -27.52 0.98
C SER A 157 -2.25 -27.89 2.46
N VAL A 158 -2.68 -27.00 3.36
CA VAL A 158 -2.63 -27.20 4.83
C VAL A 158 -4.02 -27.27 5.46
N GLY A 159 -5.08 -27.43 4.63
CA GLY A 159 -6.46 -27.55 5.09
C GLY A 159 -7.08 -26.27 5.65
N ALA A 160 -6.48 -25.12 5.36
CA ALA A 160 -6.99 -23.84 5.83
C ALA A 160 -8.03 -23.21 4.88
N TYR A 161 -7.99 -23.59 3.60
CA TYR A 161 -8.93 -23.13 2.58
C TYR A 161 -9.60 -24.31 1.88
N GLU A 162 -10.85 -24.10 1.46
CA GLU A 162 -11.54 -25.00 0.55
C GLU A 162 -11.01 -24.85 -0.89
N PRO A 163 -11.23 -25.82 -1.78
CA PRO A 163 -10.67 -25.82 -3.13
C PRO A 163 -11.08 -24.63 -4.01
N ASP A 164 -12.23 -24.02 -3.76
CA ASP A 164 -12.78 -22.87 -4.50
C ASP A 164 -12.40 -21.52 -3.91
N MET A 165 -11.74 -21.50 -2.74
CA MET A 165 -11.28 -20.26 -2.12
C MET A 165 -10.05 -19.71 -2.84
N VAL A 166 -10.03 -18.40 -3.01
CA VAL A 166 -8.94 -17.68 -3.71
C VAL A 166 -7.89 -17.23 -2.69
N PHE A 167 -6.62 -17.41 -3.04
CA PHE A 167 -5.49 -16.91 -2.28
C PHE A 167 -4.70 -15.88 -3.10
N ASN A 168 -4.90 -14.61 -2.79
CA ASN A 168 -4.18 -13.47 -3.36
C ASN A 168 -3.73 -12.55 -2.20
N PRO A 169 -2.67 -12.93 -1.47
CA PRO A 169 -2.21 -12.22 -0.30
C PRO A 169 -1.67 -10.83 -0.66
N THR A 170 -1.78 -9.92 0.28
CA THR A 170 -1.32 -8.54 0.07
C THR A 170 -0.15 -8.17 0.97
N GLU A 171 -0.05 -8.76 2.17
CA GLU A 171 0.99 -8.38 3.12
C GLU A 171 1.27 -9.49 4.13
N THR A 172 2.45 -9.41 4.78
CA THR A 172 2.83 -10.20 5.93
C THR A 172 3.22 -9.33 7.12
N ALA A 173 3.17 -9.89 8.32
CA ALA A 173 3.76 -9.31 9.51
C ALA A 173 4.34 -10.42 10.40
N ILE A 174 5.46 -10.13 11.07
CA ILE A 174 6.18 -11.11 11.88
C ILE A 174 6.08 -10.71 13.35
N ALA A 175 5.52 -11.59 14.17
CA ALA A 175 5.37 -11.37 15.60
C ALA A 175 6.70 -11.59 16.36
N PRO A 176 6.84 -11.05 17.59
CA PRO A 176 8.06 -11.23 18.40
C PRO A 176 8.45 -12.68 18.69
N ASN A 177 7.49 -13.61 18.66
CA ASN A 177 7.74 -15.05 18.81
C ASN A 177 8.09 -15.75 17.48
N GLY A 178 8.20 -14.99 16.37
CA GLY A 178 8.50 -15.48 15.03
C GLY A 178 7.28 -15.95 14.23
N ASP A 179 6.06 -15.91 14.79
CA ASP A 179 4.87 -16.27 14.03
C ASP A 179 4.63 -15.32 12.87
N ILE A 180 4.22 -15.90 11.74
CA ILE A 180 4.00 -15.22 10.48
C ILE A 180 2.49 -15.00 10.30
N TYR A 181 2.09 -13.75 10.14
CA TYR A 181 0.70 -13.38 9.83
C TYR A 181 0.64 -12.95 8.37
N VAL A 182 -0.28 -13.55 7.61
CA VAL A 182 -0.49 -13.26 6.19
C VAL A 182 -1.91 -12.76 6.02
N VAL A 183 -2.08 -11.61 5.39
CA VAL A 183 -3.40 -11.09 5.06
C VAL A 183 -3.72 -11.35 3.58
N ASP A 184 -4.87 -12.00 3.32
CA ASP A 184 -5.33 -12.38 1.97
C ASP A 184 -6.30 -11.35 1.41
N GLY A 185 -5.82 -10.11 1.21
CA GLY A 185 -6.66 -8.94 0.95
C GLY A 185 -7.23 -8.82 -0.46
N TYR A 186 -6.67 -9.50 -1.43
CA TYR A 186 -7.21 -9.61 -2.78
C TYR A 186 -7.87 -10.97 -3.05
N GLY A 187 -7.80 -11.88 -2.09
CA GLY A 187 -8.45 -13.19 -2.11
C GLY A 187 -9.63 -13.26 -1.15
N SER A 188 -9.52 -14.13 -0.16
CA SER A 188 -10.64 -14.53 0.74
C SER A 188 -10.78 -13.67 2.00
N GLN A 189 -10.01 -12.61 2.14
CA GLN A 189 -10.08 -11.59 3.21
C GLN A 189 -9.75 -12.12 4.62
N PHE A 190 -9.11 -13.26 4.75
CA PHE A 190 -8.67 -13.80 6.03
C PHE A 190 -7.28 -13.30 6.42
N VAL A 191 -7.02 -13.29 7.72
CA VAL A 191 -5.68 -13.30 8.29
C VAL A 191 -5.34 -14.75 8.60
N LEU A 192 -4.21 -15.24 8.06
CA LEU A 192 -3.69 -16.58 8.30
C LEU A 192 -2.46 -16.46 9.21
N ARG A 193 -2.42 -17.25 10.28
CA ARG A 193 -1.28 -17.35 11.18
C ARG A 193 -0.54 -18.66 10.97
N TYR A 194 0.77 -18.54 10.81
CA TYR A 194 1.71 -19.66 10.71
C TYR A 194 2.76 -19.53 11.80
N ASP A 195 3.39 -20.61 12.22
CA ASP A 195 4.58 -20.55 13.05
C ASP A 195 5.80 -20.06 12.27
N ALA A 196 6.94 -19.83 12.94
CA ALA A 196 8.17 -19.35 12.35
C ALA A 196 8.74 -20.27 11.24
N ARG A 197 8.24 -21.50 11.11
CA ARG A 197 8.64 -22.47 10.10
C ARG A 197 7.63 -22.61 8.95
N GLY A 198 6.58 -21.76 8.96
CA GLY A 198 5.51 -21.78 7.96
C GLY A 198 4.45 -22.87 8.17
N LYS A 199 4.37 -23.50 9.36
CA LYS A 199 3.30 -24.43 9.70
C LYS A 199 2.04 -23.64 10.06
N PHE A 200 0.94 -23.94 9.39
CA PHE A 200 -0.35 -23.30 9.64
C PHE A 200 -0.83 -23.53 11.08
N ILE A 201 -1.32 -22.49 11.73
CA ILE A 201 -1.88 -22.49 13.08
C ILE A 201 -3.39 -22.24 13.04
N GLN A 202 -3.83 -21.11 12.47
CA GLN A 202 -5.24 -20.72 12.42
C GLN A 202 -5.48 -19.63 11.39
N ARG A 203 -6.76 -19.34 11.13
CA ARG A 203 -7.23 -18.16 10.40
C ARG A 203 -8.29 -17.42 11.20
N PHE A 204 -8.41 -16.11 11.00
CA PHE A 204 -9.44 -15.25 11.60
C PHE A 204 -9.78 -14.07 10.67
N GLY A 205 -10.75 -13.25 11.07
CA GLY A 205 -11.29 -12.21 10.20
C GLY A 205 -12.12 -12.83 9.06
N GLY A 206 -12.07 -12.21 7.90
CA GLY A 206 -12.86 -12.63 6.74
C GLY A 206 -13.94 -11.62 6.40
N LYS A 207 -14.60 -11.83 5.26
CA LYS A 207 -15.64 -10.92 4.76
C LYS A 207 -17.03 -11.31 5.27
N ASP A 208 -17.30 -12.61 5.30
CA ASP A 208 -18.62 -13.17 5.59
C ASP A 208 -18.54 -14.21 6.72
N GLY A 209 -19.65 -14.42 7.42
CA GLY A 209 -19.73 -15.42 8.48
C GLY A 209 -19.07 -15.05 9.81
N VAL A 210 -18.64 -13.78 9.96
CA VAL A 210 -18.01 -13.24 11.17
C VAL A 210 -18.82 -12.05 11.72
N PRO A 211 -18.67 -11.69 13.01
CA PRO A 211 -19.26 -10.46 13.56
C PRO A 211 -18.87 -9.22 12.73
N ALA A 212 -19.73 -8.21 12.71
CA ALA A 212 -19.52 -7.01 11.89
C ALA A 212 -18.22 -6.28 12.23
N GLU A 213 -17.85 -6.26 13.51
CA GLU A 213 -16.62 -5.65 14.03
C GLU A 213 -15.34 -6.41 13.65
N GLU A 214 -15.44 -7.71 13.36
CA GLU A 214 -14.32 -8.56 12.91
C GLU A 214 -14.18 -8.60 11.38
N ARG A 215 -15.21 -8.12 10.66
CA ARG A 215 -15.26 -8.19 9.20
C ARG A 215 -14.15 -7.38 8.57
N LEU A 216 -13.48 -7.96 7.58
CA LEU A 216 -12.45 -7.31 6.78
C LEU A 216 -12.95 -7.09 5.35
N ASN A 217 -12.80 -5.88 4.86
CA ASN A 217 -13.23 -5.48 3.51
C ASN A 217 -12.06 -4.86 2.77
N ASN A 218 -11.42 -5.62 1.90
CA ASN A 218 -10.12 -5.38 1.33
C ASN A 218 -9.05 -5.26 2.45
N ALA A 219 -8.74 -6.40 3.05
CA ALA A 219 -7.73 -6.56 4.09
C ALA A 219 -6.34 -6.34 3.48
N HIS A 220 -5.95 -5.07 3.31
CA HIS A 220 -4.84 -4.72 2.42
C HIS A 220 -3.47 -4.78 3.06
N GLY A 221 -3.36 -4.44 4.32
CA GLY A 221 -2.09 -4.40 5.05
C GLY A 221 -2.24 -4.95 6.46
N ILE A 222 -1.11 -5.33 7.05
CA ILE A 222 -1.03 -5.88 8.39
C ILE A 222 0.26 -5.45 9.07
N ALA A 223 0.22 -5.21 10.37
CA ALA A 223 1.39 -4.99 11.20
C ALA A 223 1.22 -5.63 12.58
N ILE A 224 2.33 -5.95 13.21
CA ILE A 224 2.36 -6.31 14.63
C ILE A 224 2.69 -5.06 15.44
N ASP A 225 1.81 -4.69 16.34
CA ASP A 225 2.01 -3.58 17.29
C ASP A 225 2.53 -4.13 18.61
N ALA A 226 3.83 -4.05 18.80
CA ALA A 226 4.51 -4.46 20.03
C ALA A 226 5.02 -3.26 20.85
N ARG A 227 4.50 -2.03 20.64
CA ARG A 227 4.91 -0.81 21.35
C ARG A 227 4.74 -0.90 22.88
N GLN A 228 3.81 -1.73 23.34
CA GLN A 228 3.57 -1.98 24.77
C GLN A 228 4.35 -3.19 25.32
N GLY A 229 5.28 -3.76 24.54
CA GLY A 229 6.02 -4.97 24.87
C GLY A 229 5.56 -6.19 24.08
N ALA A 230 6.46 -7.17 23.93
CA ALA A 230 6.21 -8.38 23.13
C ALA A 230 5.06 -9.24 23.69
N ASP A 231 4.88 -9.26 25.02
CA ASP A 231 3.81 -9.97 25.74
C ASP A 231 2.42 -9.35 25.53
N LYS A 232 2.36 -8.08 25.11
CA LYS A 232 1.14 -7.33 24.81
C LYS A 232 0.97 -7.04 23.33
N ALA A 233 1.75 -7.70 22.49
CA ALA A 233 1.68 -7.48 21.07
C ALA A 233 0.28 -7.78 20.50
N THR A 234 -0.15 -6.97 19.56
CA THR A 234 -1.44 -7.07 18.86
C THR A 234 -1.24 -7.05 17.36
N VAL A 235 -2.25 -7.49 16.63
CA VAL A 235 -2.28 -7.44 15.16
C VAL A 235 -3.14 -6.26 14.74
N ILE A 236 -2.62 -5.38 13.90
CA ILE A 236 -3.36 -4.30 13.25
C ILE A 236 -3.56 -4.69 11.78
N VAL A 237 -4.81 -4.75 11.33
CA VAL A 237 -5.19 -5.11 9.96
C VAL A 237 -5.94 -3.97 9.32
N THR A 238 -5.56 -3.59 8.13
CA THR A 238 -6.30 -2.61 7.33
C THR A 238 -7.59 -3.21 6.79
N SER A 239 -8.74 -2.55 7.03
CA SER A 239 -9.99 -2.76 6.29
C SER A 239 -10.19 -1.55 5.39
N ARG A 240 -9.55 -1.57 4.20
CA ARG A 240 -9.36 -0.40 3.32
C ARG A 240 -10.67 0.25 2.92
N VAL A 241 -11.63 -0.55 2.47
CA VAL A 241 -12.93 -0.06 1.98
C VAL A 241 -13.77 0.51 3.11
N ASP A 242 -13.57 0.03 4.34
CA ASP A 242 -14.24 0.52 5.53
C ASP A 242 -13.58 1.77 6.14
N ASN A 243 -12.47 2.23 5.57
CA ASN A 243 -11.66 3.36 6.05
C ASN A 243 -11.24 3.21 7.52
N CYS A 244 -10.69 2.07 7.87
CA CYS A 244 -10.26 1.80 9.23
C CYS A 244 -9.11 0.79 9.30
N PHE A 245 -8.48 0.74 10.46
CA PHE A 245 -7.70 -0.39 10.91
C PHE A 245 -8.49 -1.14 11.98
N ARG A 246 -8.39 -2.45 12.00
CA ARG A 246 -8.94 -3.32 13.04
C ARG A 246 -7.82 -3.94 13.85
N ARG A 247 -7.93 -3.89 15.16
CA ARG A 247 -6.96 -4.46 16.07
C ARG A 247 -7.48 -5.78 16.62
N PHE A 248 -6.60 -6.78 16.62
CA PHE A 248 -6.86 -8.10 17.17
C PHE A 248 -5.74 -8.51 18.12
N THR A 249 -6.01 -9.44 19.03
CA THR A 249 -4.95 -10.16 19.73
C THR A 249 -4.16 -11.03 18.74
N LEU A 250 -3.00 -11.54 19.15
CA LEU A 250 -2.24 -12.50 18.35
C LEU A 250 -3.05 -13.79 18.06
N ASP A 251 -4.04 -14.11 18.88
CA ASP A 251 -4.95 -15.25 18.67
C ASP A 251 -6.21 -14.90 17.89
N GLY A 252 -6.26 -13.70 17.28
CA GLY A 252 -7.32 -13.29 16.38
C GLY A 252 -8.61 -12.82 17.04
N LYS A 253 -8.63 -12.56 18.36
CA LYS A 253 -9.77 -11.96 19.04
C LYS A 253 -9.80 -10.46 18.75
N TYR A 254 -10.94 -9.94 18.27
CA TYR A 254 -11.15 -8.51 18.04
C TYR A 254 -11.01 -7.69 19.33
N LEU A 255 -10.39 -6.53 19.21
CA LEU A 255 -10.18 -5.58 20.32
C LEU A 255 -10.83 -4.22 20.05
N GLU A 256 -10.54 -3.60 18.91
CA GLU A 256 -11.04 -2.27 18.58
C GLU A 256 -10.96 -1.95 17.08
N THR A 257 -11.65 -0.89 16.68
CA THR A 257 -11.54 -0.30 15.34
C THR A 257 -10.99 1.12 15.44
N LEU A 258 -9.88 1.39 14.74
CA LEU A 258 -9.30 2.72 14.57
C LEU A 258 -9.86 3.31 13.27
N ALA A 259 -10.89 4.15 13.40
CA ALA A 259 -11.54 4.77 12.24
C ALA A 259 -10.69 5.91 11.68
N VAL A 260 -10.48 5.91 10.36
CA VAL A 260 -9.80 6.96 9.59
C VAL A 260 -10.65 7.39 8.41
N PRO A 261 -11.80 8.03 8.67
CA PRO A 261 -12.79 8.35 7.65
C PRO A 261 -12.17 9.17 6.51
N GLY A 262 -12.57 8.86 5.28
CA GLY A 262 -12.00 9.46 4.08
C GLY A 262 -10.72 8.78 3.57
N CYS A 263 -10.09 7.90 4.36
CA CYS A 263 -8.81 7.29 4.00
C CYS A 263 -8.99 5.84 3.55
N MET A 264 -8.74 5.56 2.28
CA MET A 264 -8.51 4.20 1.82
C MET A 264 -7.05 3.81 2.12
N VAL A 265 -6.81 3.47 3.38
CA VAL A 265 -5.46 3.18 3.91
C VAL A 265 -4.87 1.88 3.36
N CYS A 266 -3.54 1.85 3.26
CA CYS A 266 -2.76 0.69 2.84
C CYS A 266 -2.08 0.00 4.04
N ARG A 267 -0.79 -0.31 3.95
CA ARG A 267 -0.05 -0.97 5.03
C ARG A 267 0.08 -0.05 6.26
N PRO A 268 -0.23 -0.52 7.47
CA PRO A 268 0.18 0.15 8.69
C PRO A 268 1.67 -0.11 8.96
N VAL A 269 2.44 0.95 9.21
CA VAL A 269 3.87 0.89 9.55
C VAL A 269 4.05 1.47 10.95
N ILE A 270 4.54 0.68 11.88
CA ILE A 270 4.85 1.13 13.23
C ILE A 270 6.30 1.61 13.28
N ALA A 271 6.51 2.87 13.67
CA ALA A 271 7.83 3.44 13.89
C ALA A 271 7.82 4.33 15.14
N GLY A 272 8.67 4.03 16.11
CA GLY A 272 8.62 4.68 17.42
C GLY A 272 7.27 4.47 18.10
N GLN A 273 6.59 5.57 18.43
CA GLN A 273 5.26 5.55 19.04
C GLN A 273 4.13 5.77 18.03
N GLU A 274 4.45 6.06 16.79
CA GLU A 274 3.47 6.38 15.76
C GLU A 274 3.17 5.19 14.84
N LEU A 275 2.00 5.29 14.18
CA LEU A 275 1.59 4.45 13.08
C LEU A 275 1.48 5.32 11.82
N TYR A 276 2.15 4.93 10.77
CA TYR A 276 2.15 5.58 9.46
C TYR A 276 1.40 4.71 8.46
N ALA A 277 0.71 5.32 7.49
CA ALA A 277 0.14 4.58 6.38
C ALA A 277 0.01 5.46 5.12
N GLY A 278 0.18 4.83 3.96
CA GLY A 278 -0.24 5.41 2.70
C GLY A 278 -1.77 5.41 2.58
N VAL A 279 -2.31 6.43 1.93
CA VAL A 279 -3.72 6.51 1.55
C VAL A 279 -3.80 6.49 0.03
N CYS A 280 -4.36 5.42 -0.52
CA CYS A 280 -4.48 5.26 -1.98
C CYS A 280 -5.46 6.24 -2.60
N TRP A 281 -6.61 6.42 -1.96
CA TRP A 281 -7.66 7.35 -2.39
C TRP A 281 -8.31 8.03 -1.19
N SER A 282 -8.68 9.30 -1.38
CA SER A 282 -9.65 9.96 -0.54
C SER A 282 -11.06 9.49 -0.92
N LYS A 283 -11.85 9.06 0.05
CA LYS A 283 -13.22 8.62 -0.19
C LYS A 283 -14.14 9.26 0.83
N THR A 284 -15.12 10.02 0.37
CA THR A 284 -16.17 10.51 1.26
C THR A 284 -17.34 9.50 1.33
N PRO A 285 -18.18 9.56 2.37
CA PRO A 285 -19.36 8.69 2.50
C PRO A 285 -20.33 8.79 1.30
N GLU A 286 -20.39 9.95 0.64
CA GLU A 286 -21.26 10.20 -0.51
C GLU A 286 -20.74 9.59 -1.81
N ILE A 287 -19.44 9.25 -1.86
CA ILE A 287 -18.81 8.69 -3.05
C ILE A 287 -18.80 7.16 -2.95
N ASN A 288 -19.81 6.51 -3.50
CA ASN A 288 -19.86 5.04 -3.60
C ASN A 288 -18.90 4.46 -4.67
N LYS A 289 -18.31 5.29 -5.52
CA LYS A 289 -17.33 4.90 -6.52
C LYS A 289 -15.96 5.41 -6.12
N LEU A 290 -14.91 4.68 -6.50
CA LEU A 290 -13.55 5.18 -6.38
C LEU A 290 -13.42 6.49 -7.15
N PRO A 291 -12.72 7.49 -6.59
CA PRO A 291 -12.44 8.73 -7.31
C PRO A 291 -11.80 8.43 -8.66
N GLN A 292 -12.25 9.11 -9.71
CA GLN A 292 -11.67 9.01 -11.05
C GLN A 292 -10.27 9.62 -11.09
N ASN A 293 -10.04 10.63 -10.23
CA ASN A 293 -8.78 11.37 -10.14
C ASN A 293 -7.92 10.82 -9.02
N PRO A 294 -6.58 10.86 -9.17
CA PRO A 294 -5.64 10.61 -8.09
C PRO A 294 -5.96 11.49 -6.88
N SER A 295 -5.98 10.89 -5.69
CA SER A 295 -6.32 11.58 -4.45
C SER A 295 -5.59 11.00 -3.24
N GLY A 296 -4.36 10.49 -3.46
CA GLY A 296 -3.51 9.89 -2.44
C GLY A 296 -2.82 10.90 -1.54
N PHE A 297 -2.54 10.49 -0.31
CA PHE A 297 -1.74 11.20 0.68
C PHE A 297 -1.18 10.20 1.72
N THR A 298 -0.63 10.65 2.83
CA THR A 298 -0.19 9.80 3.92
C THR A 298 -0.90 10.21 5.21
N ILE A 299 -1.05 9.27 6.17
CA ILE A 299 -1.63 9.55 7.48
C ILE A 299 -0.67 9.07 8.58
N ILE A 300 -0.65 9.80 9.70
CA ILE A 300 0.15 9.49 10.89
C ILE A 300 -0.78 9.50 12.10
N LEU A 301 -0.79 8.38 12.83
CA LEU A 301 -1.54 8.23 14.08
C LEU A 301 -0.57 8.10 15.25
N ASP A 302 -0.96 8.63 16.40
CA ASP A 302 -0.23 8.47 17.67
C ASP A 302 -0.44 7.05 18.28
N ALA A 303 0.17 6.81 19.42
CA ALA A 303 0.07 5.54 20.13
C ALA A 303 -1.36 5.19 20.57
N ALA A 304 -2.24 6.18 20.73
CA ALA A 304 -3.66 6.00 21.04
C ALA A 304 -4.52 5.78 19.79
N GLY A 305 -3.92 5.75 18.59
CA GLY A 305 -4.63 5.60 17.33
C GLY A 305 -5.33 6.87 16.83
N LYS A 306 -4.97 8.03 17.40
CA LYS A 306 -5.52 9.33 16.98
C LYS A 306 -4.68 9.89 15.83
N ALA A 307 -5.33 10.31 14.73
CA ALA A 307 -4.65 10.99 13.64
C ALA A 307 -4.09 12.34 14.11
N ILE A 308 -2.79 12.53 13.93
CA ILE A 308 -2.04 13.73 14.35
C ILE A 308 -1.45 14.52 13.18
N SER A 309 -1.31 13.89 12.02
CA SER A 309 -0.88 14.55 10.79
C SER A 309 -1.38 13.77 9.57
N ALA A 310 -1.56 14.46 8.47
CA ALA A 310 -1.88 13.87 7.17
C ALA A 310 -1.05 14.58 6.08
N PRO A 311 0.24 14.22 5.88
CA PRO A 311 1.07 14.84 4.85
C PRO A 311 0.45 14.68 3.45
N GLY A 312 0.12 15.82 2.80
CA GLY A 312 -0.61 15.88 1.53
C GLY A 312 -2.14 15.85 1.67
N GLY A 313 -2.66 15.54 2.85
CA GLY A 313 -4.09 15.58 3.18
C GLY A 313 -4.48 16.81 4.00
N THR A 314 -5.77 16.93 4.30
CA THR A 314 -6.31 17.95 5.19
C THR A 314 -5.85 17.76 6.64
N GLU A 315 -5.77 18.84 7.39
CA GLU A 315 -5.43 18.76 8.82
C GLU A 315 -6.44 17.90 9.59
N PRO A 316 -5.95 16.96 10.46
CA PRO A 316 -6.86 16.18 11.30
C PRO A 316 -7.65 17.05 12.27
N VAL A 317 -8.97 17.07 12.11
CA VAL A 317 -9.91 17.80 12.98
C VAL A 317 -10.83 16.82 13.67
N TYR A 318 -11.05 17.01 14.97
CA TYR A 318 -11.95 16.20 15.78
C TYR A 318 -13.16 17.03 16.21
N GLU A 319 -14.36 16.49 16.00
CA GLU A 319 -15.60 17.03 16.54
C GLU A 319 -16.28 15.96 17.39
N GLU A 320 -16.65 16.33 18.59
CA GLU A 320 -17.24 15.40 19.58
C GLU A 320 -16.43 14.09 19.73
N GLY A 321 -15.08 14.20 19.69
CA GLY A 321 -14.16 13.06 19.80
C GLY A 321 -14.05 12.19 18.55
N LYS A 322 -14.73 12.52 17.46
CA LYS A 322 -14.66 11.80 16.16
C LYS A 322 -13.81 12.55 15.16
N LEU A 323 -12.92 11.83 14.47
CA LEU A 323 -12.14 12.38 13.36
C LEU A 323 -13.06 12.72 12.19
N LYS A 324 -12.93 13.94 11.66
CA LYS A 324 -13.59 14.31 10.40
C LYS A 324 -12.96 13.61 9.20
N PRO A 325 -13.69 13.38 8.11
CA PRO A 325 -13.13 12.82 6.89
C PRO A 325 -11.91 13.59 6.41
N LEU A 326 -10.81 12.88 6.20
CA LEU A 326 -9.59 13.42 5.62
C LEU A 326 -9.64 13.28 4.10
N MET A 327 -9.18 14.33 3.41
CA MET A 327 -9.16 14.41 1.96
C MET A 327 -7.77 14.88 1.49
N GLN A 328 -7.40 14.57 0.26
CA GLN A 328 -6.21 15.18 -0.34
C GLN A 328 -6.37 16.70 -0.38
N ALA A 329 -5.40 17.42 0.19
CA ALA A 329 -5.33 18.88 0.17
C ALA A 329 -4.25 19.38 -0.82
N GLU A 330 -3.10 18.70 -0.83
CA GLU A 330 -1.98 19.02 -1.71
C GLU A 330 -1.69 17.81 -2.61
N ARG A 331 -1.75 17.98 -3.92
CA ARG A 331 -1.46 16.92 -4.87
C ARG A 331 0.05 16.69 -4.99
N VAL A 332 0.61 16.03 -3.98
CA VAL A 332 2.00 15.54 -4.00
C VAL A 332 2.02 14.11 -4.52
N PHE A 333 1.03 13.30 -4.12
CA PHE A 333 0.91 11.90 -4.46
C PHE A 333 -0.32 11.65 -5.33
N ASP A 334 -0.20 10.69 -6.24
CA ASP A 334 -1.35 10.17 -6.96
C ASP A 334 -2.08 9.11 -6.11
N HIS A 335 -1.38 8.06 -5.70
CA HIS A 335 -1.94 6.98 -4.87
C HIS A 335 -0.88 6.52 -3.87
N GLY A 336 -0.87 7.09 -2.66
CA GLY A 336 0.05 6.68 -1.59
C GLY A 336 -0.19 5.22 -1.21
N HIS A 337 0.82 4.35 -1.39
CA HIS A 337 0.67 2.92 -1.13
C HIS A 337 1.39 2.49 0.13
N ASP A 338 2.62 2.91 0.31
CA ASP A 338 3.42 2.59 1.49
C ASP A 338 4.22 3.78 1.98
N VAL A 339 4.62 3.74 3.25
CA VAL A 339 5.47 4.73 3.90
C VAL A 339 6.61 4.01 4.60
N CYS A 340 7.81 4.06 4.03
CA CYS A 340 9.01 3.64 4.73
C CYS A 340 9.50 4.79 5.62
N VAL A 341 9.54 4.56 6.93
CA VAL A 341 10.06 5.53 7.90
C VAL A 341 11.54 5.27 8.09
N MET A 342 12.39 6.24 7.74
CA MET A 342 13.84 6.14 7.88
C MET A 342 14.29 6.45 9.32
N GLU A 343 15.48 5.99 9.70
CA GLU A 343 16.05 6.20 11.04
C GLU A 343 16.14 7.70 11.43
N ASN A 344 16.37 8.59 10.47
CA ASN A 344 16.42 10.04 10.70
C ASN A 344 15.04 10.71 10.74
N GLY A 345 13.96 9.94 10.61
CA GLY A 345 12.59 10.41 10.60
C GLY A 345 12.08 10.93 9.26
N ASP A 346 12.89 10.88 8.19
CA ASP A 346 12.41 11.10 6.83
C ASP A 346 11.46 9.96 6.42
N LEU A 347 10.57 10.23 5.47
CA LEU A 347 9.66 9.23 4.93
C LEU A 347 9.96 9.01 3.44
N ILE A 348 9.93 7.76 3.01
CA ILE A 348 9.89 7.42 1.59
C ILE A 348 8.49 6.89 1.28
N VAL A 349 7.79 7.54 0.37
CA VAL A 349 6.41 7.18 0.01
C VAL A 349 6.39 6.48 -1.32
N CYS A 350 6.04 5.20 -1.30
CA CYS A 350 5.79 4.40 -2.49
C CYS A 350 4.38 4.68 -3.04
N GLN A 351 4.22 4.58 -4.36
CA GLN A 351 2.95 4.85 -5.02
C GLN A 351 2.57 3.73 -6.00
N TRP A 352 1.31 3.38 -5.97
CA TRP A 352 0.68 2.53 -6.96
C TRP A 352 -0.01 3.39 -8.03
N ASN A 353 -0.03 2.92 -9.29
CA ASN A 353 -0.71 3.57 -10.43
C ASN A 353 -0.37 5.08 -10.58
N ALA A 354 0.91 5.39 -10.43
CA ALA A 354 1.45 6.76 -10.47
C ALA A 354 2.37 6.96 -11.69
N PHE A 355 2.00 6.43 -12.85
CA PHE A 355 2.69 6.62 -14.13
C PHE A 355 4.20 6.29 -14.08
N GLN A 356 4.55 5.18 -13.44
CA GLN A 356 5.94 4.73 -13.27
C GLN A 356 6.80 5.75 -12.49
N THR A 357 6.19 6.45 -11.54
CA THR A 357 6.90 7.40 -10.68
C THR A 357 7.64 6.66 -9.57
N TYR A 358 8.93 6.93 -9.42
CA TYR A 358 9.74 6.47 -8.30
C TYR A 358 9.20 7.02 -6.96
N PRO A 359 9.55 6.38 -5.82
CA PRO A 359 9.13 6.87 -4.51
C PRO A 359 9.53 8.33 -4.28
N ILE A 360 8.68 9.05 -3.58
CA ILE A 360 8.91 10.45 -3.20
C ILE A 360 9.45 10.48 -1.77
N LYS A 361 10.54 11.20 -1.54
CA LYS A 361 11.06 11.44 -0.21
C LYS A 361 10.40 12.66 0.43
N LEU A 362 10.04 12.52 1.69
CA LEU A 362 9.59 13.59 2.57
C LEU A 362 10.67 13.81 3.63
N GLU A 363 11.37 14.95 3.55
CA GLU A 363 12.46 15.32 4.46
C GLU A 363 11.86 15.97 5.70
N LYS A 364 12.07 15.35 6.89
CA LYS A 364 11.49 15.84 8.13
C LYS A 364 12.06 17.20 8.50
N LEU A 365 11.20 18.15 8.78
CA LEU A 365 11.61 19.46 9.30
C LEU A 365 11.84 19.40 10.80
N ALA A 366 12.84 20.16 11.28
CA ALA A 366 13.01 20.39 12.70
C ALA A 366 11.72 21.01 13.28
N ALA A 367 11.33 20.56 14.49
CA ALA A 367 10.17 21.06 15.21
C ALA A 367 10.36 22.49 15.71
#